data_658a528b6b985f04ba395e25fc63aa0d
#
_entry.id   658a528b6b985f04ba395e25fc63aa0d
#
_cell.length_a   1.000
_cell.length_b   1.000
_cell.length_c   1.000
_cell.angle_alpha   90.00
_cell.angle_beta   90.00
_cell.angle_gamma   90.00
#
_symmetry.space_group_name_H-M   'P 1'
#
loop_
_entity.id
_entity.type
_entity.pdbx_description
1 polymer ?
#
loop_
_entity_poly.entity_id
_entity_poly.type
_entity_poly.pdbx_seq_one_letter_code
_entity_poly.pdbx_strand_id
1 'polypeptide(L)'
;MLHYETDDAFIEEQYMRRLGCLFAIGMMWLCIVDCFSQGLLFYGNEKRISERATYSVLREGHERTFTNAFRISFDYLVRNVESPGYILYLEDRDAGKTYSFTYLHKPGDRCSFSFNEDGKRIFCTFELDKEDYDHRWLPVSIALDIPADCARITIGKRSKEISNLGLEPTGFSPHIYFGKCEYILDVASYAIRNLSLTDGEEIMIFPLNESSGEDVHDSRGHVVGQVVTQKPQPTTEAKVYCN
;
A
#
# COMPACT_ATOMS: atom_id res chain seq x y z
N MET A 1 -18.91 -70.37 -23.84
CA MET A 1 -19.66 -69.11 -23.50
C MET A 1 -18.79 -68.39 -22.48
N LEU A 2 -17.91 -67.56 -22.95
CA LEU A 2 -16.87 -66.91 -22.13
C LEU A 2 -17.24 -65.45 -21.88
N HIS A 3 -17.14 -65.06 -20.62
CA HIS A 3 -17.40 -63.73 -20.05
C HIS A 3 -16.70 -62.62 -20.81
N TYR A 4 -17.53 -61.60 -21.22
CA TYR A 4 -17.10 -60.30 -21.69
C TYR A 4 -17.76 -59.19 -20.84
N GLU A 5 -17.75 -59.30 -19.51
CA GLU A 5 -18.40 -58.32 -18.64
C GLU A 5 -17.41 -57.54 -17.73
N THR A 6 -16.08 -57.78 -17.84
CA THR A 6 -15.12 -57.17 -16.88
C THR A 6 -14.38 -55.94 -17.42
N ASP A 7 -14.42 -55.65 -18.72
CA ASP A 7 -13.64 -54.58 -19.30
C ASP A 7 -14.33 -53.21 -19.23
N ASP A 8 -15.68 -53.18 -19.31
CA ASP A 8 -16.40 -51.93 -19.31
C ASP A 8 -16.39 -51.21 -17.92
N ALA A 9 -16.48 -51.98 -16.85
CA ALA A 9 -16.47 -51.42 -15.49
C ALA A 9 -15.07 -50.83 -15.12
N PHE A 10 -13.98 -51.40 -15.64
CA PHE A 10 -12.63 -50.90 -15.42
C PHE A 10 -12.38 -49.60 -16.21
N ILE A 11 -12.94 -49.50 -17.41
CA ILE A 11 -12.83 -48.30 -18.26
C ILE A 11 -13.62 -47.15 -17.64
N GLU A 12 -14.83 -47.38 -17.13
CA GLU A 12 -15.63 -46.35 -16.43
C GLU A 12 -14.95 -45.85 -15.16
N GLU A 13 -14.35 -46.70 -14.35
CA GLU A 13 -13.66 -46.27 -13.14
C GLU A 13 -12.41 -45.42 -13.48
N GLN A 14 -11.66 -45.74 -14.54
CA GLN A 14 -10.56 -44.90 -14.99
C GLN A 14 -11.02 -43.54 -15.54
N TYR A 15 -12.15 -43.50 -16.24
CA TYR A 15 -12.73 -42.27 -16.77
C TYR A 15 -13.20 -41.35 -15.63
N MET A 16 -13.88 -41.88 -14.61
CA MET A 16 -14.34 -41.14 -13.45
C MET A 16 -13.16 -40.60 -12.62
N ARG A 17 -12.08 -41.35 -12.45
CA ARG A 17 -10.85 -40.88 -11.78
C ARG A 17 -10.17 -39.74 -12.55
N ARG A 18 -10.12 -39.82 -13.88
CA ARG A 18 -9.56 -38.74 -14.73
C ARG A 18 -10.43 -37.48 -14.71
N LEU A 19 -11.75 -37.63 -14.74
CA LEU A 19 -12.70 -36.50 -14.61
C LEU A 19 -12.57 -35.83 -13.24
N GLY A 20 -12.45 -36.59 -12.15
CA GLY A 20 -12.24 -36.08 -10.80
C GLY A 20 -10.92 -35.31 -10.66
N CYS A 21 -9.82 -35.80 -11.27
CA CYS A 21 -8.55 -35.05 -11.29
C CYS A 21 -8.62 -33.76 -12.10
N LEU A 22 -9.31 -33.74 -13.24
CA LEU A 22 -9.50 -32.54 -14.05
C LEU A 22 -10.39 -31.51 -13.35
N PHE A 23 -11.41 -31.97 -12.62
CA PHE A 23 -12.26 -31.09 -11.79
C PHE A 23 -11.50 -30.51 -10.60
N ALA A 24 -10.67 -31.30 -9.92
CA ALA A 24 -9.82 -30.82 -8.83
C ALA A 24 -8.75 -29.80 -9.30
N ILE A 25 -8.15 -30.04 -10.46
CA ILE A 25 -7.21 -29.10 -11.09
C ILE A 25 -7.93 -27.82 -11.51
N GLY A 26 -9.12 -27.93 -12.10
CA GLY A 26 -9.96 -26.78 -12.46
C GLY A 26 -10.40 -25.94 -11.27
N MET A 27 -10.81 -26.56 -10.16
CA MET A 27 -11.12 -25.85 -8.91
C MET A 27 -9.87 -25.22 -8.27
N MET A 28 -8.72 -25.86 -8.36
CA MET A 28 -7.47 -25.28 -7.84
C MET A 28 -7.03 -24.07 -8.67
N TRP A 29 -7.27 -24.07 -9.99
CA TRP A 29 -7.05 -22.90 -10.85
C TRP A 29 -8.02 -21.76 -10.55
N LEU A 30 -9.29 -22.04 -10.25
CA LEU A 30 -10.28 -21.04 -9.84
C LEU A 30 -9.93 -20.39 -8.50
N CYS A 31 -9.34 -21.13 -7.55
CA CYS A 31 -8.87 -20.58 -6.28
C CYS A 31 -7.58 -19.74 -6.40
N ILE A 32 -6.79 -19.90 -7.49
CA ILE A 32 -5.56 -19.12 -7.71
C ILE A 32 -5.88 -17.73 -8.31
N VAL A 33 -7.02 -17.57 -8.95
CA VAL A 33 -7.39 -16.30 -9.62
C VAL A 33 -7.76 -15.20 -8.61
N ASP A 34 -8.18 -15.55 -7.38
CA ASP A 34 -8.54 -14.57 -6.33
C ASP A 34 -7.34 -14.04 -5.51
N CYS A 35 -6.12 -14.45 -5.82
CA CYS A 35 -4.90 -13.99 -5.14
C CYS A 35 -4.23 -12.76 -5.78
N PHE A 36 -4.88 -12.08 -6.72
CA PHE A 36 -4.36 -10.80 -7.19
C PHE A 36 -4.70 -9.72 -6.17
N SER A 37 -3.71 -9.38 -5.40
CA SER A 37 -3.76 -8.29 -4.43
C SER A 37 -4.20 -7.01 -5.14
N GLN A 38 -5.40 -6.59 -4.83
CA GLN A 38 -5.96 -5.30 -5.21
C GLN A 38 -5.16 -4.21 -4.51
N GLY A 39 -5.22 -2.98 -5.01
CA GLY A 39 -4.46 -1.87 -4.47
C GLY A 39 -5.03 -0.54 -4.94
N LEU A 40 -4.47 0.56 -4.44
CA LEU A 40 -4.79 1.92 -4.88
C LEU A 40 -3.73 2.44 -5.84
N LEU A 41 -4.18 3.05 -6.93
CA LEU A 41 -3.34 3.71 -7.92
C LEU A 41 -3.43 5.22 -7.76
N PHE A 42 -2.27 5.87 -7.68
CA PHE A 42 -2.14 7.31 -7.63
C PHE A 42 -1.47 7.83 -8.90
N TYR A 43 -2.12 8.79 -9.53
CA TYR A 43 -1.56 9.54 -10.63
C TYR A 43 -0.82 10.76 -10.07
N GLY A 44 0.38 10.98 -10.57
CA GLY A 44 1.23 12.09 -10.19
C GLY A 44 1.10 13.28 -11.14
N ASN A 45 2.26 13.82 -11.51
CA ASN A 45 2.34 15.03 -12.33
C ASN A 45 1.86 14.84 -13.78
N GLU A 46 1.60 13.62 -14.23
CA GLU A 46 0.97 13.32 -15.52
C GLU A 46 -0.52 13.68 -15.57
N LYS A 47 -1.15 13.91 -14.41
CA LYS A 47 -2.54 14.35 -14.30
C LYS A 47 -2.64 15.77 -13.76
N ARG A 48 -3.74 16.45 -14.09
CA ARG A 48 -4.04 17.77 -13.51
C ARG A 48 -4.25 17.63 -12.00
N ILE A 49 -3.89 18.68 -11.25
CA ILE A 49 -4.02 18.69 -9.78
C ILE A 49 -5.44 18.33 -9.33
N SER A 50 -6.48 18.79 -10.06
CA SER A 50 -7.88 18.47 -9.74
C SER A 50 -8.27 17.02 -10.00
N GLU A 51 -7.44 16.25 -10.68
CA GLU A 51 -7.66 14.85 -11.03
C GLU A 51 -6.86 13.89 -10.15
N ARG A 52 -5.96 14.43 -9.30
CA ARG A 52 -5.15 13.63 -8.37
C ARG A 52 -5.98 13.27 -7.15
N ALA A 53 -5.91 12.00 -6.76
CA ALA A 53 -6.63 11.50 -5.60
C ALA A 53 -5.90 11.79 -4.28
N THR A 54 -6.70 11.89 -3.21
CA THR A 54 -6.27 11.88 -1.83
C THR A 54 -6.81 10.61 -1.19
N TYR A 55 -5.99 9.83 -0.51
CA TYR A 55 -6.45 8.77 0.38
C TYR A 55 -6.08 9.13 1.81
N SER A 56 -7.09 9.41 2.63
CA SER A 56 -6.97 9.54 4.08
C SER A 56 -7.13 8.16 4.71
N VAL A 57 -6.07 7.65 5.34
CA VAL A 57 -6.04 6.30 5.92
C VAL A 57 -6.99 6.19 7.11
N LEU A 58 -7.01 7.23 7.95
CA LEU A 58 -7.96 7.41 9.03
C LEU A 58 -8.80 8.65 8.71
N ARG A 59 -10.10 8.45 8.49
CA ARG A 59 -11.02 9.56 8.24
C ARG A 59 -11.37 10.28 9.54
N GLU A 60 -11.99 11.46 9.43
CA GLU A 60 -12.51 12.22 10.54
C GLU A 60 -13.38 11.35 11.46
N GLY A 61 -13.13 11.42 12.76
CA GLY A 61 -13.79 10.61 13.80
C GLY A 61 -13.15 9.22 14.02
N HIS A 62 -12.09 8.89 13.28
CA HIS A 62 -11.31 7.66 13.44
C HIS A 62 -9.83 7.94 13.77
N GLU A 63 -9.51 9.16 14.14
CA GLU A 63 -8.16 9.56 14.54
C GLU A 63 -7.70 8.72 15.74
N ARG A 64 -6.41 8.43 15.77
CA ARG A 64 -5.76 7.66 16.83
C ARG A 64 -4.51 8.37 17.33
N THR A 65 -4.31 8.33 18.63
CA THR A 65 -3.06 8.73 19.27
C THR A 65 -2.25 7.49 19.60
N PHE A 66 -1.02 7.47 19.14
CA PHE A 66 -0.03 6.42 19.38
C PHE A 66 0.91 6.91 20.48
N THR A 67 1.02 6.16 21.57
CA THR A 67 1.83 6.59 22.73
C THR A 67 3.15 5.84 22.86
N ASN A 68 3.22 4.60 22.39
CA ASN A 68 4.41 3.78 22.48
C ASN A 68 5.08 3.60 21.11
N ALA A 69 4.32 3.08 20.16
CA ALA A 69 4.84 2.78 18.84
C ALA A 69 3.80 3.16 17.77
N PHE A 70 4.29 3.56 16.62
CA PHE A 70 3.51 3.72 15.41
C PHE A 70 4.23 3.01 14.28
N ARG A 71 3.52 2.19 13.52
CA ARG A 71 4.07 1.63 12.28
C ARG A 71 3.03 1.65 11.19
N ILE A 72 3.42 2.18 10.05
CA ILE A 72 2.71 2.03 8.79
C ILE A 72 3.55 1.19 7.83
N SER A 73 2.93 0.17 7.21
CA SER A 73 3.60 -0.69 6.25
C SER A 73 2.71 -0.89 5.02
N PHE A 74 3.33 -0.92 3.85
CA PHE A 74 2.64 -1.12 2.57
C PHE A 74 3.63 -1.61 1.51
N ASP A 75 3.12 -2.23 0.46
CA ASP A 75 3.90 -2.46 -0.75
C ASP A 75 3.72 -1.27 -1.69
N TYR A 76 4.80 -0.82 -2.28
CA TYR A 76 4.88 0.31 -3.19
C TYR A 76 5.36 -0.13 -4.58
N LEU A 77 4.73 0.37 -5.63
CA LEU A 77 5.14 0.15 -7.02
C LEU A 77 5.29 1.48 -7.74
N VAL A 78 6.47 1.76 -8.29
CA VAL A 78 6.70 2.90 -9.19
C VAL A 78 5.92 2.67 -10.48
N ARG A 79 5.08 3.62 -10.88
CA ARG A 79 4.28 3.54 -12.12
C ARG A 79 4.85 4.38 -13.25
N ASN A 80 5.26 5.58 -12.91
CA ASN A 80 5.92 6.47 -13.85
C ASN A 80 7.16 7.07 -13.19
N VAL A 81 8.32 6.64 -13.65
CA VAL A 81 9.61 7.09 -13.11
C VAL A 81 9.85 8.58 -13.25
N GLU A 82 9.28 9.20 -14.28
CA GLU A 82 9.41 10.63 -14.56
C GLU A 82 8.45 11.51 -13.75
N SER A 83 7.65 10.92 -12.86
CA SER A 83 6.72 11.64 -12.00
C SER A 83 7.17 11.56 -10.54
N PRO A 84 8.15 12.40 -10.12
CA PRO A 84 8.59 12.49 -8.74
C PRO A 84 7.55 13.17 -7.87
N GLY A 85 7.68 13.02 -6.56
CA GLY A 85 6.80 13.70 -5.60
C GLY A 85 6.59 12.95 -4.31
N TYR A 86 5.58 13.37 -3.60
CA TYR A 86 5.17 12.79 -2.34
C TYR A 86 4.44 11.45 -2.54
N ILE A 87 4.72 10.51 -1.65
CA ILE A 87 4.06 9.20 -1.56
C ILE A 87 3.13 9.20 -0.36
N LEU A 88 3.69 9.50 0.82
CA LEU A 88 3.02 9.48 2.10
C LEU A 88 3.29 10.79 2.83
N TYR A 89 2.26 11.32 3.48
CA TYR A 89 2.32 12.51 4.31
C TYR A 89 1.67 12.23 5.66
N LEU A 90 2.39 12.53 6.73
CA LEU A 90 1.96 12.36 8.11
C LEU A 90 1.91 13.73 8.74
N GLU A 91 0.73 14.21 9.12
CA GLU A 91 0.52 15.51 9.75
C GLU A 91 0.12 15.29 11.21
N ASP A 92 1.04 15.54 12.14
CA ASP A 92 0.74 15.63 13.58
C ASP A 92 0.35 17.06 13.92
N ARG A 93 -0.96 17.32 13.92
CA ARG A 93 -1.50 18.66 14.15
C ARG A 93 -1.28 19.13 15.58
N ASP A 94 -1.32 18.23 16.54
CA ASP A 94 -1.17 18.55 17.97
C ASP A 94 0.27 19.05 18.23
N ALA A 95 1.26 18.44 17.60
CA ALA A 95 2.66 18.84 17.67
C ALA A 95 3.04 19.92 16.64
N GLY A 96 2.19 20.22 15.66
CA GLY A 96 2.52 21.11 14.55
C GLY A 96 3.68 20.57 13.69
N LYS A 97 3.78 19.26 13.55
CA LYS A 97 4.86 18.57 12.83
C LYS A 97 4.33 17.77 11.65
N THR A 98 5.15 17.75 10.62
CA THR A 98 4.80 17.05 9.38
C THR A 98 5.99 16.21 8.93
N TYR A 99 5.70 14.96 8.60
CA TYR A 99 6.67 14.03 8.06
C TYR A 99 6.21 13.56 6.68
N SER A 100 7.16 13.36 5.78
CA SER A 100 6.85 12.92 4.43
C SER A 100 7.79 11.82 3.96
N PHE A 101 7.25 10.94 3.11
CA PHE A 101 8.02 9.97 2.36
C PHE A 101 7.88 10.30 0.88
N THR A 102 9.01 10.56 0.22
CA THR A 102 9.05 11.14 -1.12
C THR A 102 9.86 10.28 -2.07
N TYR A 103 9.53 10.36 -3.35
CA TYR A 103 10.23 9.72 -4.46
C TYR A 103 10.82 10.77 -5.38
N LEU A 104 12.06 10.53 -5.83
CA LEU A 104 12.74 11.34 -6.82
C LEU A 104 13.48 10.45 -7.82
N HIS A 105 13.21 10.65 -9.12
CA HIS A 105 14.00 10.06 -10.19
C HIS A 105 15.38 10.74 -10.30
N LYS A 106 16.41 9.94 -10.58
CA LYS A 106 17.78 10.40 -10.75
C LYS A 106 18.36 9.96 -12.09
N PRO A 107 19.33 10.69 -12.66
CA PRO A 107 20.00 10.27 -13.87
C PRO A 107 20.62 8.86 -13.74
N GLY A 108 20.65 8.12 -14.85
CA GLY A 108 21.25 6.79 -14.92
C GLY A 108 20.36 5.69 -14.35
N ASP A 109 19.05 5.79 -14.61
CA ASP A 109 18.06 4.78 -14.21
C ASP A 109 18.08 4.46 -12.71
N ARG A 110 18.35 5.47 -11.89
CA ARG A 110 18.32 5.40 -10.43
C ARG A 110 17.16 6.18 -9.87
N CYS A 111 16.75 5.83 -8.68
CA CYS A 111 15.79 6.63 -7.93
C CYS A 111 16.23 6.79 -6.47
N SER A 112 15.65 7.78 -5.80
CA SER A 112 15.84 7.96 -4.36
C SER A 112 14.50 8.10 -3.68
N PHE A 113 14.44 7.54 -2.48
CA PHE A 113 13.34 7.69 -1.55
C PHE A 113 13.86 8.39 -0.30
N SER A 114 13.16 9.40 0.17
CA SER A 114 13.59 10.17 1.33
C SER A 114 12.48 10.23 2.37
N PHE A 115 12.87 10.10 3.64
CA PHE A 115 12.02 10.40 4.77
C PHE A 115 12.44 11.74 5.36
N ASN A 116 11.48 12.65 5.52
CA ASN A 116 11.75 14.06 5.81
C ASN A 116 10.88 14.55 6.96
N GLU A 117 11.35 15.55 7.71
CA GLU A 117 10.48 16.52 8.38
C GLU A 117 10.24 17.64 7.37
N ASP A 118 8.99 17.76 6.92
CA ASP A 118 8.65 18.53 5.74
C ASP A 118 9.01 20.01 5.87
N GLY A 119 9.65 20.56 4.84
CA GLY A 119 10.14 21.94 4.84
C GLY A 119 11.33 22.23 5.76
N LYS A 120 11.84 21.25 6.54
CA LYS A 120 12.93 21.47 7.50
C LYS A 120 14.18 20.64 7.22
N ARG A 121 14.06 19.31 7.17
CA ARG A 121 15.24 18.45 7.03
C ARG A 121 14.92 17.09 6.42
N ILE A 122 15.91 16.51 5.76
CA ILE A 122 15.92 15.13 5.32
C ILE A 122 16.56 14.28 6.42
N PHE A 123 15.82 13.33 6.96
CA PHE A 123 16.33 12.39 7.94
C PHE A 123 17.17 11.29 7.30
N CYS A 124 16.67 10.70 6.22
CA CYS A 124 17.41 9.68 5.48
C CYS A 124 16.97 9.63 4.03
N THR A 125 17.88 9.12 3.18
CA THR A 125 17.63 8.86 1.76
C THR A 125 18.10 7.45 1.42
N PHE A 126 17.32 6.73 0.65
CA PHE A 126 17.64 5.43 0.04
C PHE A 126 17.84 5.66 -1.44
N GLU A 127 18.94 5.21 -1.99
CA GLU A 127 19.15 5.17 -3.44
C GLU A 127 18.98 3.74 -3.92
N LEU A 128 18.19 3.55 -4.96
CA LEU A 128 17.91 2.26 -5.57
C LEU A 128 18.30 2.32 -7.05
N ASP A 129 18.90 1.24 -7.52
CA ASP A 129 19.17 1.03 -8.92
C ASP A 129 17.92 0.42 -9.59
N LYS A 130 17.81 0.53 -10.91
CA LYS A 130 16.62 0.12 -11.67
C LYS A 130 16.20 -1.32 -11.39
N GLU A 131 17.14 -2.23 -11.26
CA GLU A 131 16.88 -3.64 -10.98
C GLU A 131 16.19 -3.88 -9.63
N ASP A 132 16.31 -2.93 -8.71
CA ASP A 132 15.70 -3.03 -7.38
C ASP A 132 14.22 -2.62 -7.39
N TYR A 133 13.81 -1.66 -8.25
CA TYR A 133 12.48 -1.05 -8.19
C TYR A 133 11.62 -1.22 -9.45
N ASP A 134 12.23 -1.43 -10.63
CA ASP A 134 11.50 -1.43 -11.90
C ASP A 134 10.54 -2.63 -11.97
N HIS A 135 9.26 -2.34 -12.18
CA HIS A 135 8.18 -3.31 -12.21
C HIS A 135 8.12 -4.24 -11.00
N ARG A 136 8.58 -3.78 -9.83
CA ARG A 136 8.60 -4.57 -8.59
C ARG A 136 7.85 -3.88 -7.47
N TRP A 137 7.10 -4.67 -6.74
CA TRP A 137 6.53 -4.25 -5.48
C TRP A 137 7.65 -4.19 -4.42
N LEU A 138 7.82 -3.01 -3.82
CA LEU A 138 8.79 -2.76 -2.77
C LEU A 138 8.04 -2.71 -1.43
N PRO A 139 8.34 -3.59 -0.48
CA PRO A 139 7.84 -3.43 0.87
C PRO A 139 8.43 -2.17 1.49
N VAL A 140 7.58 -1.31 2.01
CA VAL A 140 7.93 -0.07 2.74
C VAL A 140 7.39 -0.18 4.14
N SER A 141 8.18 0.22 5.13
CA SER A 141 7.76 0.33 6.52
C SER A 141 8.38 1.55 7.17
N ILE A 142 7.54 2.34 7.84
CA ILE A 142 7.93 3.47 8.68
C ILE A 142 7.47 3.12 10.09
N ALA A 143 8.42 2.84 10.97
CA ALA A 143 8.18 2.48 12.36
C ALA A 143 8.79 3.53 13.29
N LEU A 144 7.97 4.16 14.12
CA LEU A 144 8.36 5.12 15.13
C LEU A 144 8.33 4.45 16.51
N ASP A 145 9.36 4.68 17.31
CA ASP A 145 9.38 4.44 18.75
C ASP A 145 9.24 5.82 19.41
N ILE A 146 8.09 6.11 19.94
CA ILE A 146 7.71 7.44 20.40
C ILE A 146 8.48 7.81 21.66
N PRO A 147 8.55 6.96 22.70
CA PRO A 147 9.35 7.26 23.88
C PRO A 147 10.85 7.43 23.61
N ALA A 148 11.39 6.71 22.62
CA ALA A 148 12.80 6.78 22.26
C ALA A 148 13.11 7.90 21.26
N ASP A 149 12.10 8.61 20.76
CA ASP A 149 12.22 9.64 19.70
C ASP A 149 13.06 9.17 18.52
N CYS A 150 12.79 7.93 18.06
CA CYS A 150 13.51 7.33 16.96
C CYS A 150 12.59 6.64 15.95
N ALA A 151 13.12 6.39 14.76
CA ALA A 151 12.42 5.67 13.70
C ALA A 151 13.31 4.62 13.05
N ARG A 152 12.67 3.58 12.53
CA ARG A 152 13.25 2.67 11.55
C ARG A 152 12.45 2.77 10.25
N ILE A 153 13.15 3.18 9.19
CA ILE A 153 12.58 3.28 7.85
C ILE A 153 13.16 2.13 7.02
N THR A 154 12.29 1.39 6.35
CA THR A 154 12.68 0.26 5.51
C THR A 154 12.07 0.41 4.12
N ILE A 155 12.85 0.13 3.09
CA ILE A 155 12.41 0.01 1.71
C ILE A 155 13.10 -1.18 1.02
N GLY A 156 12.33 -2.13 0.54
CA GLY A 156 12.86 -3.39 0.03
C GLY A 156 13.66 -4.10 1.10
N LYS A 157 14.94 -4.33 0.82
CA LYS A 157 15.90 -4.97 1.74
C LYS A 157 16.74 -3.96 2.54
N ARG A 158 16.57 -2.68 2.30
CA ARG A 158 17.38 -1.62 2.92
C ARG A 158 16.63 -1.04 4.11
N SER A 159 17.35 -0.78 5.21
CA SER A 159 16.81 -0.18 6.42
C SER A 159 17.75 0.86 6.99
N LYS A 160 17.18 1.92 7.57
CA LYS A 160 17.93 2.96 8.29
C LYS A 160 17.22 3.28 9.59
N GLU A 161 18.03 3.49 10.63
CA GLU A 161 17.58 4.01 11.92
C GLU A 161 17.89 5.49 12.01
N ILE A 162 16.98 6.22 12.63
CA ILE A 162 17.01 7.67 12.76
C ILE A 162 16.71 7.99 14.21
N SER A 163 17.39 8.96 14.78
CA SER A 163 17.13 9.47 16.13
C SER A 163 16.84 10.97 16.08
N ASN A 164 16.24 11.48 17.13
CA ASN A 164 15.89 12.90 17.28
C ASN A 164 14.92 13.38 16.19
N LEU A 165 13.82 12.64 15.99
CA LEU A 165 12.74 13.06 15.10
C LEU A 165 12.01 14.27 15.66
N GLY A 166 12.06 14.44 16.97
CA GLY A 166 11.35 15.47 17.71
C GLY A 166 9.88 15.06 17.96
N LEU A 167 9.62 13.78 18.15
CA LEU A 167 8.30 13.29 18.54
C LEU A 167 7.94 13.82 19.93
N GLU A 168 6.68 14.12 20.15
CA GLU A 168 6.21 14.53 21.48
C GLU A 168 6.05 13.31 22.38
N PRO A 169 6.57 13.35 23.63
CA PRO A 169 6.47 12.22 24.56
C PRO A 169 5.02 11.86 24.93
N THR A 170 4.09 12.78 24.75
CA THR A 170 2.65 12.61 25.04
C THR A 170 1.95 11.75 24.00
N GLY A 171 2.56 11.57 22.82
CA GLY A 171 2.04 10.74 21.77
C GLY A 171 2.20 11.35 20.37
N PHE A 172 1.80 10.57 19.39
CA PHE A 172 1.80 10.91 17.98
C PHE A 172 0.40 10.69 17.41
N SER A 173 -0.24 11.76 16.94
CA SER A 173 -1.64 11.75 16.45
C SER A 173 -1.68 12.15 14.97
N PRO A 174 -1.19 11.30 14.05
CA PRO A 174 -1.06 11.71 12.67
C PRO A 174 -2.36 11.64 11.89
N HIS A 175 -2.63 12.66 11.09
CA HIS A 175 -3.41 12.51 9.88
C HIS A 175 -2.51 11.90 8.80
N ILE A 176 -2.96 10.82 8.18
CA ILE A 176 -2.16 9.98 7.29
C ILE A 176 -2.73 10.06 5.88
N TYR A 177 -1.94 10.58 4.94
CA TYR A 177 -2.39 10.78 3.57
C TYR A 177 -1.47 10.11 2.57
N PHE A 178 -2.07 9.41 1.60
CA PHE A 178 -1.43 9.02 0.34
C PHE A 178 -1.98 9.89 -0.79
N GLY A 179 -1.12 10.20 -1.76
CA GLY A 179 -1.48 11.06 -2.87
C GLY A 179 -1.48 12.54 -2.48
N LYS A 180 -2.43 13.30 -3.05
CA LYS A 180 -2.54 14.74 -2.82
C LYS A 180 -3.22 15.03 -1.48
N CYS A 181 -2.79 16.08 -0.79
CA CYS A 181 -3.52 16.67 0.32
C CYS A 181 -3.58 18.20 0.16
N GLU A 182 -4.14 18.90 1.14
CA GLU A 182 -4.35 20.35 1.06
C GLU A 182 -3.07 21.12 0.75
N TYR A 183 -1.95 20.70 1.35
CA TYR A 183 -0.65 21.38 1.23
C TYR A 183 0.30 20.72 0.23
N ILE A 184 0.00 19.48 -0.19
CA ILE A 184 0.87 18.68 -1.06
C ILE A 184 0.18 18.48 -2.42
N LEU A 185 0.72 19.13 -3.44
CA LEU A 185 0.21 19.07 -4.80
C LEU A 185 1.07 18.17 -5.70
N ASP A 186 2.37 18.07 -5.42
CA ASP A 186 3.31 17.26 -6.18
C ASP A 186 3.32 15.82 -5.68
N VAL A 187 2.68 14.96 -6.42
CA VAL A 187 2.47 13.54 -6.09
C VAL A 187 3.27 12.69 -7.06
N ALA A 188 3.94 11.67 -6.56
CA ALA A 188 4.54 10.65 -7.40
C ALA A 188 3.45 9.81 -8.11
N SER A 189 3.81 9.17 -9.22
CA SER A 189 2.94 8.18 -9.87
C SER A 189 3.27 6.79 -9.37
N TYR A 190 2.36 6.17 -8.62
CA TYR A 190 2.59 4.91 -7.94
C TYR A 190 1.32 4.12 -7.65
N ALA A 191 1.50 2.89 -7.23
CA ALA A 191 0.45 2.08 -6.62
C ALA A 191 0.88 1.60 -5.23
N ILE A 192 -0.11 1.38 -4.35
CA ILE A 192 0.09 0.75 -3.04
C ILE A 192 -0.86 -0.42 -2.86
N ARG A 193 -0.44 -1.40 -2.06
CA ARG A 193 -1.24 -2.53 -1.60
C ARG A 193 -0.75 -3.01 -0.23
N ASN A 194 -1.44 -3.96 0.38
CA ASN A 194 -1.04 -4.59 1.64
C ASN A 194 -0.80 -3.56 2.76
N LEU A 195 -1.62 -2.50 2.79
CA LEU A 195 -1.49 -1.45 3.79
C LEU A 195 -1.87 -1.98 5.16
N SER A 196 -1.04 -1.69 6.15
CA SER A 196 -1.31 -1.96 7.55
C SER A 196 -0.81 -0.83 8.45
N LEU A 197 -1.50 -0.66 9.56
CA LEU A 197 -1.20 0.30 10.62
C LEU A 197 -1.20 -0.44 11.96
N THR A 198 -0.19 -0.21 12.82
CA THR A 198 -0.14 -0.82 14.16
C THR A 198 0.46 0.15 15.18
N ASP A 199 -0.02 0.04 16.42
CA ASP A 199 0.53 0.69 17.62
C ASP A 199 1.49 -0.21 18.41
N GLY A 200 1.77 -1.40 17.88
CA GLY A 200 2.60 -2.42 18.53
C GLY A 200 1.77 -3.55 19.15
N GLU A 201 0.51 -3.31 19.48
CA GLU A 201 -0.41 -4.29 20.06
C GLU A 201 -1.49 -4.72 19.07
N GLU A 202 -2.21 -3.75 18.49
CA GLU A 202 -3.27 -3.98 17.51
C GLU A 202 -2.78 -3.71 16.09
N ILE A 203 -3.16 -4.57 15.14
CA ILE A 203 -2.89 -4.39 13.72
C ILE A 203 -4.20 -4.11 13.00
N MET A 204 -4.26 -2.98 12.33
CA MET A 204 -5.31 -2.61 11.39
C MET A 204 -4.82 -2.88 9.97
N ILE A 205 -5.53 -3.72 9.24
CA ILE A 205 -5.20 -4.11 7.86
C ILE A 205 -6.22 -3.49 6.94
N PHE A 206 -5.76 -2.90 5.86
CA PHE A 206 -6.58 -2.31 4.80
C PHE A 206 -6.40 -3.14 3.53
N PRO A 207 -7.37 -3.97 3.15
CA PRO A 207 -7.27 -4.83 1.97
C PRO A 207 -7.16 -4.04 0.67
N LEU A 208 -7.69 -2.81 0.63
CA LEU A 208 -7.73 -1.92 -0.54
C LEU A 208 -8.36 -2.63 -1.76
N ASN A 209 -9.47 -3.32 -1.53
CA ASN A 209 -10.14 -4.16 -2.50
C ASN A 209 -11.51 -3.64 -2.94
N GLU A 210 -11.82 -2.42 -2.59
CA GLU A 210 -13.06 -1.76 -2.99
C GLU A 210 -13.10 -1.56 -4.51
N SER A 211 -14.17 -2.01 -5.14
CA SER A 211 -14.36 -1.85 -6.59
C SER A 211 -14.97 -0.49 -6.97
N SER A 212 -15.58 0.23 -6.03
CA SER A 212 -16.27 1.52 -6.24
C SER A 212 -16.50 2.26 -4.92
N GLY A 213 -16.78 3.56 -4.98
CA GLY A 213 -17.06 4.41 -3.81
C GLY A 213 -15.82 5.14 -3.29
N GLU A 214 -16.00 5.90 -2.24
CA GLU A 214 -14.96 6.69 -1.59
C GLU A 214 -14.51 6.03 -0.26
N ASP A 215 -15.34 5.18 0.31
CA ASP A 215 -15.08 4.52 1.59
C ASP A 215 -14.02 3.42 1.45
N VAL A 216 -13.08 3.39 2.40
CA VAL A 216 -12.08 2.34 2.55
C VAL A 216 -12.31 1.60 3.85
N HIS A 217 -12.37 0.27 3.76
CA HIS A 217 -12.66 -0.60 4.89
C HIS A 217 -11.39 -1.24 5.46
N ASP A 218 -11.40 -1.46 6.77
CA ASP A 218 -10.45 -2.37 7.39
C ASP A 218 -10.81 -3.84 7.08
N SER A 219 -9.96 -4.77 7.47
CA SER A 219 -10.19 -6.21 7.29
C SER A 219 -11.38 -6.76 8.10
N ARG A 220 -11.92 -5.98 9.04
CA ARG A 220 -13.12 -6.30 9.84
C ARG A 220 -14.40 -5.75 9.19
N GLY A 221 -14.28 -4.99 8.08
CA GLY A 221 -15.38 -4.38 7.36
C GLY A 221 -15.84 -3.02 7.91
N HIS A 222 -15.09 -2.40 8.82
CA HIS A 222 -15.39 -1.06 9.27
C HIS A 222 -14.88 -0.03 8.27
N VAL A 223 -15.69 0.99 7.98
CA VAL A 223 -15.27 2.14 7.18
C VAL A 223 -14.36 3.02 8.02
N VAL A 224 -13.07 3.03 7.73
CA VAL A 224 -12.07 3.76 8.52
C VAL A 224 -11.28 4.76 7.71
N GLY A 225 -11.21 4.61 6.41
CA GLY A 225 -10.50 5.50 5.49
C GLY A 225 -11.40 6.09 4.42
N GLN A 226 -10.88 7.05 3.67
CA GLN A 226 -11.60 7.70 2.58
C GLN A 226 -10.68 8.05 1.42
N VAL A 227 -11.11 7.75 0.20
CA VAL A 227 -10.49 8.22 -1.04
C VAL A 227 -11.33 9.35 -1.62
N VAL A 228 -10.73 10.53 -1.79
CA VAL A 228 -11.40 11.71 -2.34
C VAL A 228 -10.73 12.16 -3.62
N THR A 229 -11.52 12.36 -4.66
CA THR A 229 -11.13 13.10 -5.87
C THR A 229 -11.89 14.42 -5.90
N GLN A 230 -11.24 15.53 -6.19
CA GLN A 230 -11.87 16.87 -6.12
C GLN A 230 -13.03 17.11 -7.10
N LYS A 231 -13.31 16.21 -8.02
CA LYS A 231 -14.53 16.24 -8.85
C LYS A 231 -15.44 15.09 -8.45
N PRO A 232 -16.76 15.35 -8.31
CA PRO A 232 -17.75 14.28 -8.25
C PRO A 232 -17.83 13.64 -9.64
N GLN A 233 -16.90 12.77 -9.96
CA GLN A 233 -17.01 11.80 -11.04
C GLN A 233 -16.97 10.42 -10.43
N PRO A 234 -17.72 9.46 -10.99
CA PRO A 234 -17.70 8.10 -10.47
C PRO A 234 -16.25 7.66 -10.38
N THR A 235 -15.86 7.29 -9.20
CA THR A 235 -14.51 6.95 -8.73
C THR A 235 -13.96 5.74 -9.44
N THR A 236 -13.54 5.89 -10.67
CA THR A 236 -12.89 4.82 -11.44
C THR A 236 -11.36 5.02 -11.53
N GLU A 237 -10.84 6.19 -11.12
CA GLU A 237 -9.44 6.56 -11.41
C GLU A 237 -8.45 6.45 -10.25
N ALA A 238 -8.89 6.36 -8.99
CA ALA A 238 -8.01 6.02 -7.87
C ALA A 238 -7.94 4.51 -7.63
N LYS A 239 -8.46 3.70 -8.57
CA LYS A 239 -8.78 2.31 -8.32
C LYS A 239 -8.03 1.33 -9.16
N VAL A 240 -7.73 0.29 -8.41
CA VAL A 240 -7.54 -1.10 -8.81
C VAL A 240 -6.62 -1.33 -9.98
N TYR A 241 -5.42 -1.58 -9.65
CA TYR A 241 -4.53 -2.29 -10.53
C TYR A 241 -4.77 -3.80 -10.36
N CYS A 242 -5.63 -4.36 -11.22
CA CYS A 242 -5.65 -5.79 -11.51
C CYS A 242 -4.66 -6.03 -12.65
N ASN A 243 -3.56 -6.67 -12.39
CA ASN A 243 -2.73 -7.38 -13.35
C ASN A 243 -2.62 -8.80 -12.91
#